data_d3c5f697ce4273e487c640fe84978125
#
_entry.id   d3c5f697ce4273e487c640fe84978125
#
_cell.length_a   1.000
_cell.length_b   1.000
_cell.length_c   1.000
_cell.angle_alpha   90.00
_cell.angle_beta   90.00
_cell.angle_gamma   90.00
#
_symmetry.space_group_name_H-M   'P 1'
#
loop_
_entity.id
_entity.type
_entity.pdbx_description
1 polymer ?
#
loop_
_entity_poly.entity_id
_entity_poly.type
_entity_poly.pdbx_seq_one_letter_code
_entity_poly.pdbx_strand_id
1 'polypeptide(L)'
;MCNFETFIYDFGMRSKALFLAIGYGIAFQCATAMAGDTYKLLTEIPIGGEGAWDILTVDPAARRLYLSHTTKVVVVDLDSNKVAGEIAELPGVHAFVAVPELHRGFSSNGKENKSSVVDLQTLSTTSKLGTGDSPDAIAYDGRRSEVYVFNHRGHSATVIDAKAANVVTTIPLDGSPEFAVADEAAGRVYCNIEDKSEVAVIDAAKHEVIALWPLKPGEEPTGIALDPVRHRLFVGCHNKLMAMLNTETGKIVTTVAIGTGVDGCAFDNTTQLAFASCGEGITTIAKEEAPNQLSVVDNLKTEWGARTIALDSKTHRIFLPTAQFQPPPSPSLGASPARPTIVPNTLKLLVYGPVEDATQ
;
A
#
# COMPACT_ATOMS: atom_id res chain seq x y z
N MET A 1 -35.38 44.44 -43.58
CA MET A 1 -36.61 44.26 -44.34
C MET A 1 -37.38 43.19 -43.65
N CYS A 2 -38.41 43.64 -42.92
CA CYS A 2 -39.85 43.34 -43.08
C CYS A 2 -40.19 41.85 -42.92
N ASN A 3 -41.18 41.43 -42.17
CA ASN A 3 -42.27 42.03 -41.39
C ASN A 3 -42.84 40.92 -40.48
N PHE A 4 -43.21 41.28 -39.33
CA PHE A 4 -44.48 41.17 -38.61
C PHE A 4 -45.61 40.40 -39.34
N GLU A 5 -46.30 39.49 -38.64
CA GLU A 5 -47.73 39.52 -38.45
C GLU A 5 -48.23 38.72 -37.27
N THR A 6 -48.94 39.37 -36.43
CA THR A 6 -49.72 39.01 -35.28
C THR A 6 -51.09 38.49 -35.70
N PHE A 7 -51.61 37.40 -35.11
CA PHE A 7 -53.07 37.19 -35.08
C PHE A 7 -53.54 36.79 -33.70
N ILE A 8 -54.31 37.60 -33.09
CA ILE A 8 -55.13 37.47 -31.90
C ILE A 8 -56.49 36.93 -32.35
N TYR A 9 -57.00 35.89 -31.67
CA TYR A 9 -58.46 35.75 -31.49
C TYR A 9 -58.82 35.15 -30.15
N ASP A 10 -59.76 35.74 -29.55
CA ASP A 10 -60.28 35.67 -28.20
C ASP A 10 -61.53 34.76 -28.12
N PHE A 11 -61.92 34.47 -26.90
CA PHE A 11 -63.23 33.99 -26.38
C PHE A 11 -63.40 32.48 -26.08
N GLY A 12 -63.67 32.29 -24.78
CA GLY A 12 -64.59 31.23 -24.37
C GLY A 12 -64.41 30.61 -22.99
N MET A 13 -64.84 31.31 -21.99
CA MET A 13 -65.19 30.96 -20.61
C MET A 13 -65.51 29.49 -20.24
N ARG A 14 -65.12 29.19 -19.02
CA ARG A 14 -65.70 28.27 -18.00
C ARG A 14 -65.20 26.81 -17.94
N SER A 15 -64.37 26.50 -16.95
CA SER A 15 -64.79 25.61 -15.87
C SER A 15 -63.68 25.52 -14.82
N LYS A 16 -63.97 25.81 -13.55
CA LYS A 16 -63.11 25.63 -12.38
C LYS A 16 -63.09 24.15 -12.04
N ALA A 17 -61.96 23.49 -12.26
CA ALA A 17 -61.64 22.22 -11.62
C ALA A 17 -60.41 22.44 -10.73
N LEU A 18 -60.67 22.45 -9.41
CA LEU A 18 -59.65 22.51 -8.36
C LEU A 18 -58.96 21.15 -8.28
N PHE A 19 -57.77 21.03 -8.93
CA PHE A 19 -56.91 19.85 -8.69
C PHE A 19 -56.04 20.14 -7.47
N LEU A 20 -56.34 19.47 -6.36
CA LEU A 20 -55.48 19.40 -5.18
C LEU A 20 -54.33 18.47 -5.52
N ALA A 21 -53.19 19.00 -5.92
CA ALA A 21 -51.95 18.23 -6.07
C ALA A 21 -51.38 17.98 -4.67
N ILE A 22 -51.64 16.78 -4.11
CA ILE A 22 -50.92 16.30 -2.95
C ILE A 22 -49.50 15.88 -3.41
N GLY A 23 -48.57 16.82 -3.28
CA GLY A 23 -47.16 16.53 -3.47
C GLY A 23 -46.66 15.64 -2.31
N TYR A 24 -46.53 14.32 -2.51
CA TYR A 24 -45.69 13.49 -1.67
C TYR A 24 -44.24 13.83 -1.91
N GLY A 25 -43.70 14.75 -1.14
CA GLY A 25 -42.28 14.97 -1.01
C GLY A 25 -41.66 13.76 -0.31
N ILE A 26 -41.11 12.83 -1.08
CA ILE A 26 -40.20 11.82 -0.53
C ILE A 26 -38.93 12.57 -0.17
N ALA A 27 -38.80 12.99 1.07
CA ALA A 27 -37.53 13.43 1.63
C ALA A 27 -36.62 12.18 1.66
N PHE A 28 -35.70 12.09 0.70
CA PHE A 28 -34.55 11.19 0.81
C PHE A 28 -33.69 11.74 1.95
N GLN A 29 -33.97 11.26 3.18
CA GLN A 29 -33.02 11.40 4.27
C GLN A 29 -31.81 10.56 3.90
N CYS A 30 -30.78 11.24 3.35
CA CYS A 30 -29.45 10.68 3.31
C CYS A 30 -29.01 10.52 4.77
N ALA A 31 -29.28 9.35 5.33
CA ALA A 31 -28.69 8.95 6.60
C ALA A 31 -27.19 8.86 6.33
N THR A 32 -26.45 9.90 6.70
CA THR A 32 -25.01 9.78 6.93
C THR A 32 -24.88 8.84 8.11
N ALA A 33 -24.73 7.54 7.82
CA ALA A 33 -24.25 6.61 8.81
C ALA A 33 -22.91 7.20 9.29
N MET A 34 -22.84 7.60 10.54
CA MET A 34 -21.59 7.89 11.21
C MET A 34 -20.89 6.54 11.21
N ALA A 35 -19.91 6.36 10.31
CA ALA A 35 -19.04 5.20 10.34
C ALA A 35 -18.40 5.20 11.72
N GLY A 36 -18.69 4.18 12.51
CA GLY A 36 -17.99 3.97 13.78
C GLY A 36 -16.55 3.61 13.49
N ASP A 37 -15.67 3.85 14.46
CA ASP A 37 -14.26 3.44 14.35
C ASP A 37 -14.20 1.94 14.00
N THR A 38 -13.61 1.61 12.85
CA THR A 38 -13.46 0.22 12.40
C THR A 38 -12.25 -0.46 13.05
N TYR A 39 -11.24 0.34 13.41
CA TYR A 39 -9.98 -0.08 14.03
C TYR A 39 -9.65 0.81 15.23
N LYS A 40 -8.96 0.23 16.21
CA LYS A 40 -8.46 0.96 17.40
C LYS A 40 -7.01 0.60 17.68
N LEU A 41 -6.27 1.55 18.30
CA LEU A 41 -4.93 1.28 18.81
C LEU A 41 -5.01 0.24 19.94
N LEU A 42 -4.32 -0.87 19.77
CA LEU A 42 -4.23 -1.95 20.76
C LEU A 42 -3.04 -1.78 21.68
N THR A 43 -1.88 -1.48 21.09
CA THR A 43 -0.61 -1.32 21.80
C THR A 43 0.42 -0.61 20.94
N GLU A 44 1.50 -0.18 21.58
CA GLU A 44 2.71 0.34 20.94
C GLU A 44 3.88 -0.56 21.31
N ILE A 45 4.72 -0.92 20.35
CA ILE A 45 5.91 -1.73 20.57
C ILE A 45 7.12 -0.81 20.40
N PRO A 46 7.88 -0.51 21.47
CA PRO A 46 9.08 0.30 21.34
C PRO A 46 10.16 -0.47 20.57
N ILE A 47 10.72 0.17 19.54
CA ILE A 47 11.79 -0.36 18.70
C ILE A 47 13.11 0.30 19.06
N GLY A 48 13.11 1.65 19.17
CA GLY A 48 14.31 2.44 19.46
C GLY A 48 15.29 2.50 18.28
N GLY A 49 16.54 2.84 18.58
CA GLY A 49 17.60 2.97 17.58
C GLY A 49 17.67 4.34 16.90
N GLU A 50 18.56 4.45 15.91
CA GLU A 50 18.80 5.69 15.17
C GLU A 50 18.47 5.50 13.69
N GLY A 51 18.01 6.59 13.05
CA GLY A 51 17.71 6.63 11.62
C GLY A 51 16.27 6.30 11.28
N ALA A 52 16.02 6.19 9.98
CA ALA A 52 14.70 5.98 9.43
C ALA A 52 14.34 4.49 9.34
N TRP A 53 13.06 4.25 9.13
CA TRP A 53 12.51 2.94 8.79
C TRP A 53 11.97 2.96 7.36
N ASP A 54 11.64 1.77 6.87
CA ASP A 54 11.02 1.60 5.57
C ASP A 54 9.99 0.46 5.60
N ILE A 55 9.97 -0.37 4.57
CA ILE A 55 8.99 -1.43 4.37
C ILE A 55 9.05 -2.45 5.52
N LEU A 56 7.88 -2.87 5.95
CA LEU A 56 7.71 -3.94 6.91
C LEU A 56 6.85 -5.06 6.33
N THR A 57 7.13 -6.28 6.72
CA THR A 57 6.40 -7.47 6.26
C THR A 57 6.04 -8.37 7.44
N VAL A 58 4.95 -9.11 7.29
CA VAL A 58 4.50 -10.09 8.30
C VAL A 58 4.61 -11.49 7.73
N ASP A 59 5.17 -12.41 8.52
CA ASP A 59 5.04 -13.84 8.37
C ASP A 59 3.97 -14.33 9.37
N PRO A 60 2.73 -14.55 8.91
CA PRO A 60 1.64 -14.94 9.80
C PRO A 60 1.81 -16.35 10.37
N ALA A 61 2.54 -17.23 9.67
CA ALA A 61 2.77 -18.60 10.10
C ALA A 61 3.79 -18.67 11.25
N ALA A 62 4.92 -17.99 11.10
CA ALA A 62 5.94 -17.89 12.13
C ALA A 62 5.61 -16.86 13.23
N ARG A 63 4.52 -16.11 13.09
CA ARG A 63 4.13 -15.02 14.02
C ARG A 63 5.24 -13.99 14.19
N ARG A 64 5.87 -13.59 13.07
CA ARG A 64 6.96 -12.62 13.05
C ARG A 64 6.66 -11.45 12.12
N LEU A 65 7.06 -10.27 12.55
CA LEU A 65 7.12 -9.07 11.71
C LEU A 65 8.59 -8.69 11.52
N TYR A 66 8.93 -8.30 10.30
CA TYR A 66 10.25 -7.84 9.88
C TYR A 66 10.14 -6.37 9.49
N LEU A 67 10.82 -5.49 10.23
CA LEU A 67 10.83 -4.04 10.01
C LEU A 67 12.21 -3.59 9.53
N SER A 68 12.27 -3.06 8.33
CA SER A 68 13.51 -2.46 7.80
C SER A 68 13.86 -1.18 8.54
N HIS A 69 15.09 -1.10 9.08
CA HIS A 69 15.57 0.01 9.90
C HIS A 69 17.02 0.34 9.59
N THR A 70 17.23 1.24 8.66
CA THR A 70 18.55 1.82 8.28
C THR A 70 19.57 0.80 7.79
N THR A 71 20.15 -0.02 8.68
CA THR A 71 21.22 -0.99 8.39
C THR A 71 20.92 -2.39 8.92
N LYS A 72 19.70 -2.58 9.40
CA LYS A 72 19.24 -3.84 10.00
C LYS A 72 17.75 -4.05 9.74
N VAL A 73 17.30 -5.26 9.91
CA VAL A 73 15.88 -5.60 10.02
C VAL A 73 15.61 -5.99 11.47
N VAL A 74 14.64 -5.30 12.09
CA VAL A 74 14.17 -5.63 13.43
C VAL A 74 13.09 -6.69 13.31
N VAL A 75 13.26 -7.80 14.06
CA VAL A 75 12.30 -8.92 14.10
C VAL A 75 11.44 -8.77 15.35
N VAL A 76 10.13 -8.69 15.15
CA VAL A 76 9.15 -8.57 16.24
C VAL A 76 8.34 -9.87 16.32
N ASP A 77 8.20 -10.38 17.53
CA ASP A 77 7.29 -11.50 17.84
C ASP A 77 5.88 -10.93 18.06
N LEU A 78 4.94 -11.38 17.23
CA LEU A 78 3.57 -10.85 17.19
C LEU A 78 2.66 -11.37 18.31
N ASP A 79 3.05 -12.45 18.98
CA ASP A 79 2.26 -13.00 20.08
C ASP A 79 2.62 -12.32 21.41
N SER A 80 3.90 -12.02 21.61
CA SER A 80 4.39 -11.31 22.80
C SER A 80 4.43 -9.79 22.62
N ASN A 81 4.31 -9.27 21.39
CA ASN A 81 4.50 -7.86 21.04
C ASN A 81 5.87 -7.31 21.50
N LYS A 82 6.94 -8.06 21.25
CA LYS A 82 8.30 -7.70 21.66
C LYS A 82 9.30 -7.90 20.52
N VAL A 83 10.37 -7.13 20.54
CA VAL A 83 11.53 -7.38 19.69
C VAL A 83 12.11 -8.74 20.04
N ALA A 84 12.17 -9.63 19.07
CA ALA A 84 12.70 -10.99 19.19
C ALA A 84 14.16 -11.11 18.74
N GLY A 85 14.64 -10.18 17.92
CA GLY A 85 16.00 -10.16 17.40
C GLY A 85 16.21 -9.13 16.31
N GLU A 86 17.40 -9.14 15.73
CA GLU A 86 17.78 -8.24 14.65
C GLU A 86 18.62 -8.98 13.61
N ILE A 87 18.44 -8.64 12.34
CA ILE A 87 19.28 -9.05 11.23
C ILE A 87 20.17 -7.87 10.89
N ALA A 88 21.46 -7.95 11.20
CA ALA A 88 22.42 -6.88 11.05
C ALA A 88 23.13 -6.89 9.68
N GLU A 89 23.96 -5.88 9.44
CA GLU A 89 24.85 -5.75 8.26
C GLU A 89 24.10 -5.68 6.92
N LEU A 90 22.99 -4.92 6.90
CA LEU A 90 22.15 -4.66 5.74
C LEU A 90 22.17 -3.17 5.35
N PRO A 91 23.26 -2.65 4.75
CA PRO A 91 23.42 -1.21 4.52
C PRO A 91 22.32 -0.61 3.63
N GLY A 92 21.50 0.28 4.21
CA GLY A 92 20.38 0.90 3.50
C GLY A 92 19.31 -0.10 3.12
N VAL A 93 18.95 -1.00 4.05
CA VAL A 93 17.86 -1.94 3.82
C VAL A 93 16.52 -1.20 3.71
N HIS A 94 15.81 -1.47 2.60
CA HIS A 94 14.47 -0.95 2.33
C HIS A 94 13.38 -1.97 2.60
N ALA A 95 13.57 -3.22 2.15
CA ALA A 95 12.60 -4.28 2.33
C ALA A 95 13.25 -5.60 2.75
N PHE A 96 12.43 -6.48 3.34
CA PHE A 96 12.78 -7.84 3.68
C PHE A 96 11.58 -8.76 3.44
N VAL A 97 11.81 -9.92 2.85
CA VAL A 97 10.81 -10.96 2.70
C VAL A 97 11.31 -12.26 3.33
N ALA A 98 10.45 -12.87 4.15
CA ALA A 98 10.69 -14.22 4.67
C ALA A 98 10.19 -15.27 3.66
N VAL A 99 10.92 -16.35 3.52
CA VAL A 99 10.59 -17.56 2.76
C VAL A 99 10.64 -18.74 3.75
N PRO A 100 9.59 -18.92 4.57
CA PRO A 100 9.63 -19.81 5.74
C PRO A 100 9.88 -21.25 5.38
N GLU A 101 9.34 -21.73 4.26
CA GLU A 101 9.50 -23.11 3.78
C GLU A 101 10.95 -23.46 3.41
N LEU A 102 11.78 -22.45 3.18
CA LEU A 102 13.22 -22.59 2.95
C LEU A 102 14.07 -22.21 4.16
N HIS A 103 13.45 -21.76 5.26
CA HIS A 103 14.12 -21.15 6.41
C HIS A 103 15.03 -19.98 6.03
N ARG A 104 14.68 -19.24 4.96
CA ARG A 104 15.46 -18.14 4.41
C ARG A 104 14.68 -16.85 4.38
N GLY A 105 15.42 -15.75 4.38
CA GLY A 105 14.89 -14.43 4.08
C GLY A 105 15.79 -13.71 3.08
N PHE A 106 15.24 -12.69 2.41
CA PHE A 106 15.94 -11.89 1.42
C PHE A 106 15.69 -10.41 1.71
N SER A 107 16.75 -9.61 1.62
CA SER A 107 16.69 -8.15 1.82
C SER A 107 16.99 -7.40 0.53
N SER A 108 16.56 -6.14 0.45
CA SER A 108 17.04 -5.17 -0.53
C SER A 108 17.93 -4.15 0.17
N ASN A 109 19.22 -4.13 -0.15
CA ASN A 109 20.20 -3.25 0.50
C ASN A 109 20.62 -2.14 -0.47
N GLY A 110 19.88 -1.02 -0.46
CA GLY A 110 20.04 0.06 -1.44
C GLY A 110 21.42 0.71 -1.48
N LYS A 111 22.15 0.73 -0.36
CA LYS A 111 23.48 1.35 -0.31
C LYS A 111 24.64 0.47 -0.82
N GLU A 112 24.40 -0.80 -1.04
CA GLU A 112 25.45 -1.71 -1.56
C GLU A 112 25.04 -2.43 -2.85
N ASN A 113 23.84 -2.17 -3.38
CA ASN A 113 23.30 -2.81 -4.59
C ASN A 113 23.30 -4.33 -4.47
N LYS A 114 22.77 -4.84 -3.35
CA LYS A 114 22.74 -6.27 -3.05
C LYS A 114 21.44 -6.69 -2.39
N SER A 115 21.13 -7.97 -2.52
CA SER A 115 20.19 -8.71 -1.70
C SER A 115 20.96 -9.64 -0.78
N SER A 116 20.74 -9.56 0.54
CA SER A 116 21.30 -10.52 1.49
C SER A 116 20.38 -11.71 1.61
N VAL A 117 20.98 -12.91 1.60
CA VAL A 117 20.32 -14.16 1.92
C VAL A 117 20.53 -14.40 3.42
N VAL A 118 19.45 -14.56 4.16
CA VAL A 118 19.46 -14.65 5.63
C VAL A 118 18.90 -16.00 6.06
N ASP A 119 19.53 -16.61 7.05
CA ASP A 119 18.97 -17.77 7.77
C ASP A 119 17.99 -17.27 8.82
N LEU A 120 16.71 -17.70 8.75
CA LEU A 120 15.64 -17.25 9.63
C LEU A 120 15.69 -17.84 11.05
N GLN A 121 16.50 -18.88 11.27
CA GLN A 121 16.68 -19.48 12.61
C GLN A 121 17.73 -18.71 13.39
N THR A 122 18.85 -18.40 12.74
CA THR A 122 19.99 -17.70 13.37
C THR A 122 19.95 -16.18 13.20
N LEU A 123 19.07 -15.67 12.32
CA LEU A 123 18.97 -14.27 11.92
C LEU A 123 20.30 -13.71 11.36
N SER A 124 21.08 -14.56 10.70
CA SER A 124 22.40 -14.22 10.19
C SER A 124 22.43 -14.22 8.66
N THR A 125 23.14 -13.26 8.06
CA THR A 125 23.39 -13.24 6.62
C THR A 125 24.33 -14.38 6.24
N THR A 126 23.88 -15.23 5.32
CA THR A 126 24.67 -16.39 4.81
C THR A 126 25.40 -16.07 3.52
N SER A 127 24.82 -15.21 2.68
CA SER A 127 25.45 -14.73 1.44
C SER A 127 24.82 -13.41 0.99
N LYS A 128 25.45 -12.76 0.02
CA LYS A 128 24.95 -11.53 -0.63
C LYS A 128 25.00 -11.69 -2.14
N LEU A 129 23.89 -11.38 -2.80
CA LEU A 129 23.70 -11.46 -4.23
C LEU A 129 23.70 -10.05 -4.83
N GLY A 130 24.33 -9.87 -5.99
CA GLY A 130 24.32 -8.59 -6.71
C GLY A 130 22.94 -8.30 -7.30
N THR A 131 22.50 -7.05 -7.22
CA THR A 131 21.26 -6.53 -7.82
C THR A 131 21.57 -5.41 -8.81
N GLY A 132 20.55 -4.76 -9.35
CA GLY A 132 20.69 -3.47 -10.01
C GLY A 132 20.94 -2.33 -9.01
N ASP A 133 20.95 -1.08 -9.51
CA ASP A 133 21.21 0.10 -8.69
C ASP A 133 20.03 0.47 -7.80
N SER A 134 20.31 0.71 -6.51
CA SER A 134 19.34 1.10 -5.49
C SER A 134 18.16 0.11 -5.37
N PRO A 135 18.41 -1.16 -4.99
CA PRO A 135 17.32 -2.11 -4.71
C PRO A 135 16.46 -1.60 -3.55
N ASP A 136 15.14 -1.63 -3.76
CA ASP A 136 14.13 -1.07 -2.87
C ASP A 136 13.08 -2.13 -2.49
N ALA A 137 11.97 -2.22 -3.18
CA ALA A 137 10.93 -3.18 -2.88
C ALA A 137 11.31 -4.63 -3.21
N ILE A 138 10.64 -5.57 -2.55
CA ILE A 138 10.77 -7.02 -2.78
C ILE A 138 9.38 -7.65 -2.87
N ALA A 139 9.22 -8.58 -3.83
CA ALA A 139 8.08 -9.49 -3.88
C ALA A 139 8.57 -10.93 -3.94
N TYR A 140 7.81 -11.86 -3.34
CA TYR A 140 8.07 -13.29 -3.39
C TYR A 140 6.94 -14.02 -4.12
N ASP A 141 7.30 -14.81 -5.12
CA ASP A 141 6.42 -15.79 -5.78
C ASP A 141 6.69 -17.18 -5.21
N GLY A 142 5.85 -17.60 -4.26
CA GLY A 142 5.99 -18.90 -3.58
C GLY A 142 5.80 -20.08 -4.52
N ARG A 143 4.94 -19.96 -5.54
CA ARG A 143 4.72 -21.02 -6.53
C ARG A 143 5.98 -21.34 -7.33
N ARG A 144 6.80 -20.32 -7.63
CA ARG A 144 8.04 -20.48 -8.36
C ARG A 144 9.27 -20.56 -7.47
N SER A 145 9.12 -20.19 -6.21
CA SER A 145 10.21 -19.98 -5.27
C SER A 145 11.20 -18.92 -5.79
N GLU A 146 10.67 -17.82 -6.31
CA GLU A 146 11.44 -16.72 -6.87
C GLU A 146 11.20 -15.43 -6.10
N VAL A 147 12.29 -14.73 -5.79
CA VAL A 147 12.28 -13.40 -5.17
C VAL A 147 12.60 -12.37 -6.23
N TYR A 148 11.74 -11.35 -6.33
CA TYR A 148 11.90 -10.21 -7.23
C TYR A 148 12.36 -9.02 -6.40
N VAL A 149 13.57 -8.54 -6.65
CA VAL A 149 14.17 -7.35 -6.01
C VAL A 149 14.11 -6.21 -6.99
N PHE A 150 13.31 -5.19 -6.68
CA PHE A 150 13.07 -4.05 -7.55
C PHE A 150 14.13 -2.97 -7.32
N ASN A 151 14.83 -2.60 -8.40
CA ASN A 151 15.97 -1.68 -8.37
C ASN A 151 15.50 -0.29 -8.80
N HIS A 152 15.20 0.59 -7.85
CA HIS A 152 14.54 1.88 -8.10
C HIS A 152 15.30 2.73 -9.11
N ARG A 153 16.61 3.01 -8.89
CA ARG A 153 17.45 3.77 -9.85
C ARG A 153 17.94 2.93 -11.00
N GLY A 154 18.00 1.61 -10.83
CA GLY A 154 18.43 0.69 -11.88
C GLY A 154 17.34 0.39 -12.91
N HIS A 155 16.11 0.89 -12.72
CA HIS A 155 14.96 0.68 -13.59
C HIS A 155 14.84 -0.79 -14.02
N SER A 156 14.85 -1.69 -13.04
CA SER A 156 14.88 -3.13 -13.31
C SER A 156 14.40 -3.94 -12.12
N ALA A 157 14.11 -5.22 -12.35
CA ALA A 157 13.88 -6.19 -11.29
C ALA A 157 14.90 -7.34 -11.39
N THR A 158 15.66 -7.59 -10.33
CA THR A 158 16.54 -8.74 -10.22
C THR A 158 15.75 -9.92 -9.72
N VAL A 159 15.73 -11.02 -10.46
CA VAL A 159 15.05 -12.28 -10.10
C VAL A 159 16.05 -13.23 -9.46
N ILE A 160 15.71 -13.74 -8.28
CA ILE A 160 16.55 -14.65 -7.49
C ILE A 160 15.81 -15.98 -7.29
N ASP A 161 16.44 -17.10 -7.61
CA ASP A 161 15.98 -18.41 -7.18
C ASP A 161 16.21 -18.55 -5.66
N ALA A 162 15.14 -18.59 -4.89
CA ALA A 162 15.21 -18.63 -3.43
C ALA A 162 15.78 -19.96 -2.91
N LYS A 163 15.64 -21.07 -3.63
CA LYS A 163 16.19 -22.40 -3.27
C LYS A 163 17.68 -22.47 -3.51
N ALA A 164 18.10 -22.05 -4.72
CA ALA A 164 19.51 -22.09 -5.10
C ALA A 164 20.30 -20.91 -4.52
N ALA A 165 19.63 -19.84 -4.09
CA ALA A 165 20.21 -18.58 -3.63
C ALA A 165 21.18 -18.00 -4.67
N ASN A 166 20.70 -17.83 -5.90
CA ASN A 166 21.45 -17.22 -7.00
C ASN A 166 20.54 -16.37 -7.87
N VAL A 167 21.13 -15.39 -8.54
CA VAL A 167 20.43 -14.54 -9.52
C VAL A 167 20.12 -15.38 -10.77
N VAL A 168 18.86 -15.35 -11.19
CA VAL A 168 18.37 -16.01 -12.42
C VAL A 168 18.51 -15.08 -13.59
N THR A 169 17.98 -13.86 -13.46
CA THR A 169 17.97 -12.85 -14.53
C THR A 169 17.71 -11.45 -13.97
N THR A 170 17.80 -10.46 -14.83
CA THR A 170 17.36 -9.09 -14.54
C THR A 170 16.39 -8.64 -15.63
N ILE A 171 15.21 -8.20 -15.22
CA ILE A 171 14.12 -7.72 -16.08
C ILE A 171 14.22 -6.20 -16.19
N PRO A 172 14.39 -5.62 -17.39
CA PRO A 172 14.34 -4.17 -17.55
C PRO A 172 12.93 -3.63 -17.34
N LEU A 173 12.81 -2.48 -16.69
CA LEU A 173 11.57 -1.74 -16.47
C LEU A 173 11.67 -0.36 -17.12
N ASP A 174 10.54 0.25 -17.48
CA ASP A 174 10.52 1.55 -18.21
C ASP A 174 10.62 2.77 -17.28
N GLY A 175 10.79 2.58 -16.00
CA GLY A 175 10.89 3.66 -15.02
C GLY A 175 11.28 3.17 -13.64
N SER A 176 11.04 4.01 -12.63
CA SER A 176 11.41 3.76 -11.24
C SER A 176 10.40 2.83 -10.55
N PRO A 177 10.78 1.56 -10.29
CA PRO A 177 9.90 0.65 -9.58
C PRO A 177 9.81 1.02 -8.09
N GLU A 178 8.60 0.95 -7.57
CA GLU A 178 8.24 1.06 -6.16
C GLU A 178 7.69 -0.27 -5.64
N PHE A 179 6.65 -0.27 -4.80
CA PHE A 179 6.11 -1.51 -4.25
C PHE A 179 5.59 -2.47 -5.32
N ALA A 180 5.68 -3.75 -5.00
CA ALA A 180 5.24 -4.83 -5.88
C ALA A 180 4.57 -5.96 -5.11
N VAL A 181 3.70 -6.71 -5.80
CA VAL A 181 3.04 -7.91 -5.28
C VAL A 181 3.04 -9.02 -6.32
N ALA A 182 3.18 -10.27 -5.84
CA ALA A 182 3.07 -11.45 -6.68
C ALA A 182 1.64 -12.02 -6.65
N ASP A 183 1.09 -12.29 -7.82
CA ASP A 183 -0.13 -13.07 -8.02
C ASP A 183 0.25 -14.48 -8.47
N GLU A 184 0.44 -15.35 -7.51
CA GLU A 184 0.87 -16.73 -7.75
C GLU A 184 -0.14 -17.52 -8.59
N ALA A 185 -1.44 -17.22 -8.42
CA ALA A 185 -2.51 -17.90 -9.16
C ALA A 185 -2.50 -17.51 -10.64
N ALA A 186 -2.31 -16.23 -10.94
CA ALA A 186 -2.21 -15.73 -12.30
C ALA A 186 -0.82 -15.90 -12.92
N GLY A 187 0.21 -16.23 -12.12
CA GLY A 187 1.60 -16.30 -12.55
C GLY A 187 2.16 -14.94 -12.97
N ARG A 188 1.81 -13.88 -12.25
CA ARG A 188 2.18 -12.51 -12.55
C ARG A 188 2.78 -11.81 -11.34
N VAL A 189 3.64 -10.84 -11.60
CA VAL A 189 4.08 -9.88 -10.58
C VAL A 189 3.69 -8.48 -11.06
N TYR A 190 3.04 -7.73 -10.18
CA TYR A 190 2.61 -6.35 -10.44
C TYR A 190 3.54 -5.41 -9.68
N CYS A 191 4.06 -4.39 -10.36
CA CYS A 191 4.97 -3.41 -9.79
C CYS A 191 4.55 -2.00 -10.17
N ASN A 192 4.43 -1.12 -9.20
CA ASN A 192 4.23 0.30 -9.44
C ASN A 192 5.47 0.91 -10.08
N ILE A 193 5.27 1.72 -11.14
CA ILE A 193 6.31 2.54 -11.78
C ILE A 193 5.97 3.99 -11.47
N GLU A 194 6.64 4.53 -10.46
CA GLU A 194 6.28 5.82 -9.84
C GLU A 194 6.32 6.97 -10.86
N ASP A 195 7.46 7.18 -11.49
CA ASP A 195 7.71 8.30 -12.42
C ASP A 195 6.89 8.24 -13.72
N LYS A 196 6.24 7.11 -14.01
CA LYS A 196 5.36 6.89 -15.17
C LYS A 196 3.88 6.91 -14.82
N SER A 197 3.55 6.81 -13.53
CA SER A 197 2.16 6.67 -13.07
C SER A 197 1.45 5.49 -13.72
N GLU A 198 2.07 4.33 -13.66
CA GLU A 198 1.55 3.08 -14.22
C GLU A 198 1.92 1.86 -13.36
N VAL A 199 1.32 0.72 -13.67
CA VAL A 199 1.67 -0.59 -13.10
C VAL A 199 2.28 -1.44 -14.21
N ALA A 200 3.52 -1.90 -14.00
CA ALA A 200 4.14 -2.91 -14.83
C ALA A 200 3.61 -4.31 -14.46
N VAL A 201 3.27 -5.09 -15.47
CA VAL A 201 2.85 -6.49 -15.32
C VAL A 201 3.94 -7.39 -15.84
N ILE A 202 4.51 -8.20 -14.97
CA ILE A 202 5.57 -9.15 -15.31
C ILE A 202 4.96 -10.55 -15.41
N ASP A 203 5.23 -11.25 -16.51
CA ASP A 203 4.99 -12.69 -16.63
C ASP A 203 6.09 -13.42 -15.86
N ALA A 204 5.71 -14.06 -14.74
CA ALA A 204 6.66 -14.72 -13.86
C ALA A 204 7.35 -15.95 -14.50
N ALA A 205 6.73 -16.57 -15.51
CA ALA A 205 7.34 -17.71 -16.20
C ALA A 205 8.36 -17.30 -17.25
N LYS A 206 8.16 -16.14 -17.88
CA LYS A 206 9.02 -15.65 -18.96
C LYS A 206 10.07 -14.65 -18.46
N HIS A 207 9.86 -14.08 -17.27
CA HIS A 207 10.63 -12.97 -16.73
C HIS A 207 10.66 -11.75 -17.68
N GLU A 208 9.47 -11.38 -18.16
CA GLU A 208 9.27 -10.30 -19.11
C GLU A 208 8.12 -9.40 -18.71
N VAL A 209 8.24 -8.09 -18.96
CA VAL A 209 7.11 -7.17 -18.86
C VAL A 209 6.16 -7.43 -20.03
N ILE A 210 4.93 -7.81 -19.72
CA ILE A 210 3.90 -8.13 -20.74
C ILE A 210 2.86 -7.03 -20.91
N ALA A 211 2.76 -6.10 -19.98
CA ALA A 211 1.87 -4.95 -20.06
C ALA A 211 2.32 -3.81 -19.15
N LEU A 212 1.93 -2.60 -19.51
CA LEU A 212 2.02 -1.39 -18.70
C LEU A 212 0.60 -0.83 -18.59
N TRP A 213 0.10 -0.65 -17.36
CA TRP A 213 -1.28 -0.22 -17.10
C TRP A 213 -1.30 1.22 -16.57
N PRO A 214 -1.75 2.20 -17.37
CA PRO A 214 -1.84 3.59 -16.91
C PRO A 214 -2.81 3.75 -15.74
N LEU A 215 -2.43 4.56 -14.75
CA LEU A 215 -3.19 4.77 -13.51
C LEU A 215 -4.07 6.01 -13.51
N LYS A 216 -4.10 6.81 -14.58
CA LYS A 216 -4.94 8.04 -14.59
C LYS A 216 -6.37 7.75 -14.14
N PRO A 217 -6.88 8.53 -13.15
CA PRO A 217 -6.37 9.81 -12.62
C PRO A 217 -5.35 9.67 -11.47
N GLY A 218 -4.92 8.48 -11.06
CA GLY A 218 -3.86 8.28 -10.06
C GLY A 218 -2.49 8.71 -10.60
N GLU A 219 -1.66 9.33 -9.76
CA GLU A 219 -0.33 9.83 -10.11
C GLU A 219 0.68 9.41 -9.04
N GLU A 220 1.91 9.11 -9.46
CA GLU A 220 3.03 8.73 -8.59
C GLU A 220 2.63 7.59 -7.62
N PRO A 221 2.37 6.36 -8.12
CA PRO A 221 1.96 5.23 -7.31
C PRO A 221 3.11 4.73 -6.44
N THR A 222 2.83 4.45 -5.16
CA THR A 222 3.78 3.86 -4.20
C THR A 222 3.26 2.54 -3.65
N GLY A 223 2.33 2.56 -2.70
CA GLY A 223 1.77 1.35 -2.10
C GLY A 223 0.92 0.53 -3.09
N ILE A 224 1.00 -0.79 -2.99
CA ILE A 224 0.18 -1.73 -3.78
C ILE A 224 -0.28 -2.90 -2.91
N ALA A 225 -1.51 -3.35 -3.11
CA ALA A 225 -2.06 -4.54 -2.47
C ALA A 225 -2.92 -5.34 -3.46
N LEU A 226 -3.05 -6.65 -3.22
CA LEU A 226 -3.72 -7.57 -4.14
C LEU A 226 -4.86 -8.32 -3.45
N ASP A 227 -6.03 -8.36 -4.09
CA ASP A 227 -7.05 -9.40 -3.91
C ASP A 227 -6.96 -10.39 -5.09
N PRO A 228 -6.30 -11.54 -4.90
CA PRO A 228 -6.18 -12.52 -5.98
C PRO A 228 -7.49 -13.25 -6.28
N VAL A 229 -8.44 -13.25 -5.32
CA VAL A 229 -9.72 -13.97 -5.45
C VAL A 229 -10.70 -13.21 -6.33
N ARG A 230 -10.75 -11.87 -6.18
CA ARG A 230 -11.63 -11.02 -6.99
C ARG A 230 -10.91 -10.32 -8.12
N HIS A 231 -9.64 -10.63 -8.32
CA HIS A 231 -8.79 -10.02 -9.35
C HIS A 231 -8.72 -8.49 -9.24
N ARG A 232 -8.33 -7.99 -8.06
CA ARG A 232 -8.21 -6.55 -7.79
C ARG A 232 -6.80 -6.17 -7.32
N LEU A 233 -6.31 -5.06 -7.84
CA LEU A 233 -5.17 -4.33 -7.28
C LEU A 233 -5.67 -3.03 -6.66
N PHE A 234 -5.15 -2.72 -5.48
CA PHE A 234 -5.34 -1.46 -4.77
C PHE A 234 -4.02 -0.70 -4.79
N VAL A 235 -3.99 0.44 -5.44
CA VAL A 235 -2.78 1.23 -5.67
C VAL A 235 -2.94 2.60 -5.04
N GLY A 236 -2.11 2.90 -4.05
CA GLY A 236 -2.03 4.21 -3.41
C GLY A 236 -1.18 5.17 -4.23
N CYS A 237 -1.70 6.35 -4.53
CA CYS A 237 -1.08 7.36 -5.37
C CYS A 237 -0.84 8.66 -4.59
N HIS A 238 0.27 9.37 -4.83
CA HIS A 238 0.65 10.59 -4.13
C HIS A 238 -0.33 11.76 -4.32
N ASN A 239 -1.11 11.74 -5.39
CA ASN A 239 -2.18 12.71 -5.61
C ASN A 239 -3.45 12.44 -4.80
N LYS A 240 -3.34 11.69 -3.67
CA LYS A 240 -4.39 11.40 -2.67
C LYS A 240 -5.53 10.54 -3.21
N LEU A 241 -5.20 9.59 -4.05
CA LEU A 241 -6.14 8.61 -4.57
C LEU A 241 -5.65 7.19 -4.28
N MET A 242 -6.59 6.30 -3.95
CA MET A 242 -6.39 4.86 -4.10
C MET A 242 -7.17 4.43 -5.33
N ALA A 243 -6.48 3.87 -6.32
CA ALA A 243 -7.08 3.27 -7.49
C ALA A 243 -7.30 1.77 -7.27
N MET A 244 -8.49 1.28 -7.60
CA MET A 244 -8.78 -0.15 -7.68
C MET A 244 -8.81 -0.57 -9.15
N LEU A 245 -7.93 -1.51 -9.53
CA LEU A 245 -7.83 -2.03 -10.89
C LEU A 245 -8.34 -3.48 -10.95
N ASN A 246 -8.79 -3.88 -12.12
CA ASN A 246 -9.05 -5.28 -12.44
C ASN A 246 -7.78 -5.90 -13.04
N THR A 247 -7.25 -6.99 -12.43
CA THR A 247 -5.99 -7.64 -12.84
C THR A 247 -6.08 -8.47 -14.12
N GLU A 248 -7.27 -8.77 -14.62
CA GLU A 248 -7.45 -9.46 -15.89
C GLU A 248 -7.39 -8.49 -17.07
N THR A 249 -7.88 -7.25 -16.87
CA THR A 249 -8.03 -6.26 -17.95
C THR A 249 -7.07 -5.09 -17.86
N GLY A 250 -6.45 -4.85 -16.69
CA GLY A 250 -5.60 -3.69 -16.40
C GLY A 250 -6.37 -2.37 -16.28
N LYS A 251 -7.71 -2.41 -16.28
CA LYS A 251 -8.53 -1.20 -16.22
C LYS A 251 -8.80 -0.77 -14.79
N ILE A 252 -8.76 0.54 -14.57
CA ILE A 252 -9.26 1.13 -13.33
C ILE A 252 -10.75 0.88 -13.25
N VAL A 253 -11.18 0.31 -12.13
CA VAL A 253 -12.58 0.03 -11.82
C VAL A 253 -13.21 1.24 -11.15
N THR A 254 -12.52 1.76 -10.14
CA THR A 254 -12.92 2.96 -9.39
C THR A 254 -11.73 3.57 -8.66
N THR A 255 -11.91 4.76 -8.12
CA THR A 255 -10.95 5.42 -7.23
C THR A 255 -11.65 5.95 -6.00
N VAL A 256 -10.95 6.01 -4.87
CA VAL A 256 -11.40 6.69 -3.66
C VAL A 256 -10.36 7.69 -3.18
N ALA A 257 -10.81 8.74 -2.50
CA ALA A 257 -9.89 9.70 -1.89
C ALA A 257 -9.24 9.08 -0.64
N ILE A 258 -7.94 9.35 -0.48
CA ILE A 258 -7.14 8.94 0.68
C ILE A 258 -6.38 10.13 1.26
N GLY A 259 -5.67 9.93 2.38
CA GLY A 259 -4.81 10.95 2.99
C GLY A 259 -3.59 11.31 2.14
N THR A 260 -2.79 12.24 2.65
CA THR A 260 -1.57 12.75 2.01
C THR A 260 -0.35 11.90 2.40
N GLY A 261 0.55 11.68 1.42
CA GLY A 261 1.82 10.96 1.65
C GLY A 261 1.59 9.48 1.93
N VAL A 262 0.77 8.85 1.09
CA VAL A 262 0.64 7.39 1.08
C VAL A 262 1.96 6.77 0.67
N ASP A 263 2.36 5.70 1.36
CA ASP A 263 3.58 4.96 1.05
C ASP A 263 3.34 3.43 1.13
N GLY A 264 2.30 3.00 1.80
CA GLY A 264 1.95 1.59 1.89
C GLY A 264 0.45 1.33 1.70
N CYS A 265 0.14 0.20 1.06
CA CYS A 265 -1.21 -0.36 0.97
C CYS A 265 -1.20 -1.80 1.49
N ALA A 266 -2.32 -2.20 2.08
CA ALA A 266 -2.58 -3.58 2.47
C ALA A 266 -4.03 -3.97 2.12
N PHE A 267 -4.28 -5.25 1.94
CA PHE A 267 -5.63 -5.75 1.71
C PHE A 267 -5.89 -7.01 2.53
N ASP A 268 -7.00 -7.01 3.24
CA ASP A 268 -7.46 -8.15 4.02
C ASP A 268 -8.55 -8.92 3.26
N ASN A 269 -8.18 -10.07 2.74
CA ASN A 269 -9.08 -10.94 1.97
C ASN A 269 -10.28 -11.46 2.77
N THR A 270 -10.20 -11.50 4.09
CA THR A 270 -11.28 -11.98 4.95
C THR A 270 -12.34 -10.91 5.19
N THR A 271 -11.89 -9.72 5.56
CA THR A 271 -12.79 -8.59 5.87
C THR A 271 -13.14 -7.74 4.67
N GLN A 272 -12.42 -7.94 3.54
CA GLN A 272 -12.52 -7.16 2.30
C GLN A 272 -12.17 -5.68 2.49
N LEU A 273 -11.25 -5.40 3.41
CA LEU A 273 -10.78 -4.05 3.70
C LEU A 273 -9.44 -3.80 3.01
N ALA A 274 -9.39 -2.68 2.29
CA ALA A 274 -8.17 -2.10 1.73
C ALA A 274 -7.71 -0.95 2.63
N PHE A 275 -6.41 -0.90 2.90
CA PHE A 275 -5.78 0.11 3.75
C PHE A 275 -4.78 0.92 2.95
N ALA A 276 -4.79 2.23 3.12
CA ALA A 276 -3.75 3.14 2.62
C ALA A 276 -3.18 3.94 3.79
N SER A 277 -1.95 3.67 4.16
CA SER A 277 -1.26 4.38 5.23
C SER A 277 -0.63 5.66 4.70
N CYS A 278 -1.02 6.79 5.29
CA CYS A 278 -0.69 8.12 4.83
C CYS A 278 0.12 8.86 5.89
N GLY A 279 1.29 9.38 5.51
CA GLY A 279 2.27 9.99 6.41
C GLY A 279 1.76 11.22 7.19
N GLU A 280 0.65 11.82 6.79
CA GLU A 280 0.00 12.89 7.56
C GLU A 280 -0.62 12.43 8.88
N GLY A 281 -0.62 11.12 9.18
CA GLY A 281 -1.18 10.54 10.40
C GLY A 281 -2.61 10.03 10.23
N ILE A 282 -2.92 9.52 9.04
CA ILE A 282 -4.20 8.89 8.70
C ILE A 282 -3.93 7.57 7.98
N THR A 283 -4.69 6.53 8.33
CA THR A 283 -4.84 5.35 7.50
C THR A 283 -6.26 5.33 6.96
N THR A 284 -6.41 5.54 5.64
CA THR A 284 -7.72 5.41 5.00
C THR A 284 -8.06 3.94 4.85
N ILE A 285 -9.24 3.55 5.32
CA ILE A 285 -9.78 2.19 5.23
C ILE A 285 -10.95 2.22 4.27
N ALA A 286 -10.85 1.42 3.20
CA ALA A 286 -11.89 1.29 2.20
C ALA A 286 -12.38 -0.15 2.13
N LYS A 287 -13.67 -0.35 1.84
CA LYS A 287 -14.28 -1.67 1.72
C LYS A 287 -14.74 -1.93 0.30
N GLU A 288 -14.37 -3.08 -0.22
CA GLU A 288 -14.96 -3.60 -1.46
C GLU A 288 -16.31 -4.24 -1.13
N GLU A 289 -17.40 -3.48 -1.28
CA GLU A 289 -18.76 -3.91 -0.92
C GLU A 289 -19.41 -4.79 -2.00
N ALA A 290 -19.05 -4.55 -3.26
CA ALA A 290 -19.50 -5.31 -4.42
C ALA A 290 -18.46 -5.24 -5.53
N PRO A 291 -18.50 -6.13 -6.53
CA PRO A 291 -17.66 -5.97 -7.72
C PRO A 291 -17.81 -4.56 -8.29
N ASN A 292 -16.70 -3.88 -8.47
CA ASN A 292 -16.62 -2.51 -8.98
C ASN A 292 -17.07 -1.38 -8.02
N GLN A 293 -17.26 -1.68 -6.75
CA GLN A 293 -17.63 -0.68 -5.75
C GLN A 293 -16.64 -0.70 -4.57
N LEU A 294 -15.89 0.38 -4.41
CA LEU A 294 -15.01 0.61 -3.27
C LEU A 294 -15.49 1.87 -2.54
N SER A 295 -15.71 1.78 -1.24
CA SER A 295 -16.20 2.89 -0.41
C SER A 295 -15.26 3.11 0.76
N VAL A 296 -14.91 4.36 1.06
CA VAL A 296 -14.19 4.69 2.30
C VAL A 296 -15.13 4.46 3.48
N VAL A 297 -14.73 3.57 4.39
CA VAL A 297 -15.49 3.23 5.59
C VAL A 297 -14.95 3.92 6.85
N ASP A 298 -13.65 4.27 6.84
CA ASP A 298 -13.02 4.97 7.96
C ASP A 298 -11.76 5.74 7.49
N ASN A 299 -11.44 6.80 8.19
CA ASN A 299 -10.14 7.48 8.14
C ASN A 299 -9.53 7.39 9.53
N LEU A 300 -8.97 6.23 9.84
CA LEU A 300 -8.36 5.92 11.11
C LEU A 300 -7.24 6.91 11.44
N LYS A 301 -7.39 7.62 12.55
CA LYS A 301 -6.35 8.52 13.01
C LYS A 301 -5.16 7.72 13.52
N THR A 302 -4.01 7.93 12.91
CA THR A 302 -2.72 7.35 13.29
C THR A 302 -1.78 8.46 13.77
N GLU A 303 -0.47 8.21 13.78
CA GLU A 303 0.51 9.24 14.10
C GLU A 303 1.20 9.75 12.83
N TRP A 304 1.66 11.00 12.88
CA TRP A 304 2.40 11.60 11.79
C TRP A 304 3.66 10.77 11.46
N GLY A 305 3.94 10.57 10.19
CA GLY A 305 5.03 9.74 9.70
C GLY A 305 4.71 8.24 9.60
N ALA A 306 3.57 7.76 10.11
CA ALA A 306 3.13 6.37 9.96
C ALA A 306 2.64 6.11 8.53
N ARG A 307 3.58 5.93 7.59
CA ARG A 307 3.29 5.89 6.14
C ARG A 307 3.35 4.48 5.53
N THR A 308 4.18 3.59 6.09
CA THR A 308 4.26 2.19 5.66
C THR A 308 3.40 1.30 6.56
N ILE A 309 2.91 0.19 6.04
CA ILE A 309 1.95 -0.69 6.71
C ILE A 309 2.24 -2.16 6.41
N ALA A 310 2.02 -3.02 7.40
CA ALA A 310 1.86 -4.45 7.18
C ALA A 310 0.58 -4.95 7.85
N LEU A 311 0.02 -6.02 7.30
CA LEU A 311 -1.18 -6.68 7.79
C LEU A 311 -0.85 -8.10 8.25
N ASP A 312 -1.30 -8.46 9.44
CA ASP A 312 -1.39 -9.85 9.87
C ASP A 312 -2.78 -10.40 9.51
N SER A 313 -2.86 -11.15 8.45
CA SER A 313 -4.11 -11.73 7.94
C SER A 313 -4.75 -12.74 8.90
N LYS A 314 -4.00 -13.24 9.89
CA LYS A 314 -4.50 -14.20 10.90
C LYS A 314 -5.29 -13.52 12.00
N THR A 315 -4.87 -12.31 12.39
CA THR A 315 -5.50 -11.55 13.49
C THR A 315 -6.19 -10.27 13.01
N HIS A 316 -6.11 -9.97 11.72
CA HIS A 316 -6.62 -8.75 11.09
C HIS A 316 -5.99 -7.47 11.66
N ARG A 317 -4.82 -7.56 12.31
CA ARG A 317 -4.11 -6.41 12.86
C ARG A 317 -3.24 -5.76 11.80
N ILE A 318 -3.19 -4.42 11.85
CA ILE A 318 -2.27 -3.64 11.03
C ILE A 318 -1.18 -3.03 11.91
N PHE A 319 0.01 -2.93 11.32
CA PHE A 319 1.22 -2.47 11.98
C PHE A 319 1.79 -1.30 11.22
N LEU A 320 2.03 -0.17 11.92
CA LEU A 320 2.54 1.05 11.32
C LEU A 320 3.71 1.58 12.16
N PRO A 321 4.91 1.67 11.58
CA PRO A 321 6.05 2.27 12.26
C PRO A 321 5.96 3.80 12.23
N THR A 322 6.35 4.43 13.33
CA THR A 322 6.51 5.88 13.44
C THR A 322 7.54 6.23 14.50
N ALA A 323 7.97 7.51 14.55
CA ALA A 323 8.88 8.02 15.55
C ALA A 323 8.51 9.46 15.91
N GLN A 324 9.16 10.03 16.91
CA GLN A 324 9.11 11.47 17.16
C GLN A 324 10.02 12.20 16.18
N PHE A 325 9.60 13.39 15.79
CA PHE A 325 10.34 14.22 14.85
C PHE A 325 10.72 15.56 15.52
N GLN A 326 11.91 16.03 15.21
CA GLN A 326 12.31 17.37 15.59
C GLN A 326 11.51 18.40 14.80
N PRO A 327 11.23 19.58 15.39
CA PRO A 327 10.66 20.68 14.61
C PRO A 327 11.54 20.94 13.37
N PRO A 328 10.92 21.17 12.20
CA PRO A 328 11.69 21.48 11.00
C PRO A 328 12.53 22.76 11.26
N PRO A 329 13.77 22.82 10.76
CA PRO A 329 14.56 24.04 10.85
C PRO A 329 13.82 25.18 10.12
N SER A 330 13.99 26.40 10.60
CA SER A 330 13.41 27.57 9.96
C SER A 330 13.77 27.60 8.47
N PRO A 331 12.78 27.75 7.55
CA PRO A 331 13.09 27.72 6.14
C PRO A 331 14.03 28.87 5.75
N SER A 332 15.16 28.54 5.14
CA SER A 332 16.00 29.53 4.49
C SER A 332 15.30 29.99 3.21
N LEU A 333 15.34 31.30 2.90
CA LEU A 333 14.73 31.87 1.69
C LEU A 333 15.22 31.08 0.44
N GLY A 334 14.32 30.42 -0.27
CA GLY A 334 14.61 29.70 -1.52
C GLY A 334 15.08 28.26 -1.37
N ALA A 335 15.16 27.70 -0.15
CA ALA A 335 15.46 26.28 0.04
C ALA A 335 14.19 25.43 0.05
N SER A 336 14.27 24.24 -0.55
CA SER A 336 13.22 23.22 -0.38
C SER A 336 13.07 22.86 1.11
N PRO A 337 11.86 22.54 1.57
CA PRO A 337 11.65 22.12 2.95
C PRO A 337 12.59 20.97 3.33
N ALA A 338 13.36 21.14 4.40
CA ALA A 338 14.20 20.06 4.90
C ALA A 338 13.33 18.90 5.39
N ARG A 339 13.76 17.67 5.12
CA ARG A 339 13.09 16.49 5.68
C ARG A 339 13.17 16.58 7.22
N PRO A 340 12.05 16.27 7.91
CA PRO A 340 12.05 16.25 9.36
C PRO A 340 13.08 15.26 9.90
N THR A 341 13.80 15.66 10.95
CA THR A 341 14.80 14.81 11.59
C THR A 341 14.12 13.94 12.65
N ILE A 342 14.38 12.65 12.61
CA ILE A 342 13.87 11.68 13.59
C ILE A 342 14.64 11.89 14.90
N VAL A 343 13.92 11.89 16.04
CA VAL A 343 14.51 11.89 17.37
C VAL A 343 15.05 10.48 17.66
N PRO A 344 16.34 10.30 17.98
CA PRO A 344 16.91 8.98 18.26
C PRO A 344 16.15 8.23 19.36
N ASN A 345 16.10 6.91 19.24
CA ASN A 345 15.46 5.99 20.21
C ASN A 345 13.94 6.17 20.40
N THR A 346 13.26 6.85 19.47
CA THR A 346 11.80 7.06 19.55
C THR A 346 11.01 6.23 18.55
N LEU A 347 11.69 5.45 17.69
CA LEU A 347 11.00 4.54 16.74
C LEU A 347 10.16 3.53 17.52
N LYS A 348 8.91 3.42 17.13
CA LYS A 348 7.92 2.48 17.67
C LYS A 348 7.05 1.93 16.58
N LEU A 349 6.43 0.80 16.86
CA LEU A 349 5.45 0.18 15.98
C LEU A 349 4.07 0.31 16.62
N LEU A 350 3.17 0.99 15.95
CA LEU A 350 1.75 1.10 16.33
C LEU A 350 1.03 -0.17 15.88
N VAL A 351 0.26 -0.76 16.76
CA VAL A 351 -0.54 -1.97 16.48
C VAL A 351 -2.01 -1.61 16.61
N TYR A 352 -2.73 -1.65 15.49
CA TYR A 352 -4.17 -1.46 15.47
C TYR A 352 -4.87 -2.78 15.18
N GLY A 353 -6.03 -2.96 15.73
CA GLY A 353 -6.89 -4.11 15.46
C GLY A 353 -8.35 -3.71 15.30
N PRO A 354 -9.17 -4.60 14.72
CA PRO A 354 -10.59 -4.34 14.56
C PRO A 354 -11.25 -4.04 15.90
N VAL A 355 -12.23 -3.14 15.86
CA VAL A 355 -13.12 -2.94 17.00
C VAL A 355 -14.09 -4.11 17.02
N GLU A 356 -14.07 -4.91 18.09
CA GLU A 356 -15.06 -5.96 18.28
C GLU A 356 -16.44 -5.32 18.36
N ASP A 357 -17.36 -5.75 17.52
CA ASP A 357 -18.75 -5.33 17.64
C ASP A 357 -19.27 -5.71 19.03
N ALA A 358 -19.72 -4.71 19.79
CA ALA A 358 -20.28 -4.89 21.13
C ALA A 358 -21.64 -5.64 21.12
N THR A 359 -21.89 -6.44 20.07
CA THR A 359 -23.11 -7.24 19.88
C THR A 359 -22.75 -8.70 19.62
N GLN A 360 -22.52 -9.45 20.68
CA GLN A 360 -22.83 -10.87 20.79
C GLN A 360 -23.73 -11.11 22.03
#